data_2337129fcd4cc818cb18f1a010501d91
#
_entry.id   2337129fcd4cc818cb18f1a010501d91
#
_cell.length_a   1.000
_cell.length_b   1.000
_cell.length_c   1.000
_cell.angle_alpha   90.00
_cell.angle_beta   90.00
_cell.angle_gamma   90.00
#
_symmetry.space_group_name_H-M   'P 1'
#
loop_
_entity.id
_entity.type
_entity.pdbx_description
1 polymer ?
#
loop_
_entity_poly.entity_id
_entity_poly.type
_entity_poly.pdbx_seq_one_letter_code
_entity_poly.pdbx_strand_id
1 'polypeptide(L)'
;MKGRCVFSKHDLSKLFPEDNQKTLEEGLNRLVKAGLLVRACRGIYVNDFAQSRDSYVIEHVAKALRRGEYNYVSLESILSEYGVISQIPLDRLTVMTTGRKGTYQTPYGVIEFTHTKRSVDDILNSIKDIAGRPLRVASKQAAIRDLRRVGRNINLLQQEDDDE
;
A
#
# COMPACT_ATOMS: atom_id res chain seq x y z
N MET A 1 -16.35 -17.39 4.27
CA MET A 1 -15.34 -16.47 3.70
C MET A 1 -15.35 -15.18 4.51
N LYS A 2 -14.29 -14.84 5.17
CA LYS A 2 -14.14 -13.46 5.65
C LYS A 2 -14.09 -12.57 4.38
N GLY A 3 -15.12 -11.76 4.18
CA GLY A 3 -15.27 -11.02 2.94
C GLY A 3 -14.12 -10.06 2.72
N ARG A 4 -13.53 -10.09 1.56
CA ARG A 4 -12.53 -9.15 1.09
C ARG A 4 -13.14 -7.74 1.05
N CYS A 5 -12.41 -6.73 1.51
CA CYS A 5 -12.93 -5.35 1.49
C CYS A 5 -12.42 -4.54 0.28
N VAL A 6 -11.28 -4.91 -0.30
CA VAL A 6 -10.68 -4.21 -1.45
C VAL A 6 -10.68 -5.10 -2.68
N PHE A 7 -11.15 -4.54 -3.80
CA PHE A 7 -11.31 -5.23 -5.08
C PHE A 7 -10.71 -4.41 -6.22
N SER A 8 -10.01 -5.08 -7.11
CA SER A 8 -9.72 -4.52 -8.42
C SER A 8 -10.93 -4.66 -9.35
N LYS A 9 -11.01 -3.83 -10.39
CA LYS A 9 -12.00 -3.98 -11.44
C LYS A 9 -11.98 -5.39 -12.06
N HIS A 10 -10.78 -5.96 -12.20
CA HIS A 10 -10.61 -7.33 -12.68
C HIS A 10 -11.21 -8.37 -11.73
N ASP A 11 -11.07 -8.21 -10.41
CA ASP A 11 -11.72 -9.09 -9.44
C ASP A 11 -13.24 -9.03 -9.57
N LEU A 12 -13.79 -7.83 -9.71
CA LEU A 12 -15.24 -7.61 -9.85
C LEU A 12 -15.76 -8.15 -11.19
N SER A 13 -14.99 -8.09 -12.26
CA SER A 13 -15.37 -8.67 -13.54
C SER A 13 -15.60 -10.20 -13.48
N LYS A 14 -14.88 -10.87 -12.58
CA LYS A 14 -15.07 -12.32 -12.35
C LYS A 14 -16.35 -12.65 -11.61
N LEU A 15 -16.89 -11.73 -10.82
CA LEU A 15 -18.17 -11.89 -10.12
C LEU A 15 -19.36 -11.69 -11.07
N PHE A 16 -19.16 -10.96 -12.15
CA PHE A 16 -20.17 -10.63 -13.16
C PHE A 16 -19.70 -11.05 -14.57
N PRO A 17 -19.52 -12.34 -14.82
CA PRO A 17 -18.90 -12.81 -16.05
C PRO A 17 -19.74 -12.53 -17.32
N GLU A 18 -21.03 -12.28 -17.15
CA GLU A 18 -21.95 -11.99 -18.25
C GLU A 18 -21.92 -10.49 -18.65
N ASP A 19 -21.38 -9.64 -17.79
CA ASP A 19 -21.28 -8.22 -18.06
C ASP A 19 -20.10 -7.92 -18.99
N ASN A 20 -20.35 -7.15 -20.05
CA ASN A 20 -19.26 -6.54 -20.78
C ASN A 20 -18.61 -5.39 -19.97
N GLN A 21 -17.48 -4.91 -20.44
CA GLN A 21 -16.71 -3.89 -19.73
C GLN A 21 -17.53 -2.62 -19.46
N LYS A 22 -18.34 -2.17 -20.40
CA LYS A 22 -19.18 -0.98 -20.26
C LYS A 22 -20.27 -1.17 -19.20
N THR A 23 -20.97 -2.29 -19.25
CA THR A 23 -22.02 -2.64 -18.29
C THR A 23 -21.45 -2.76 -16.87
N LEU A 24 -20.29 -3.38 -16.73
CA LEU A 24 -19.58 -3.47 -15.44
C LEU A 24 -19.24 -2.07 -14.90
N GLU A 25 -18.67 -1.19 -15.72
CA GLU A 25 -18.33 0.19 -15.32
C GLU A 25 -19.56 0.99 -14.89
N GLU A 26 -20.64 0.91 -15.64
CA GLU A 26 -21.89 1.56 -15.32
C GLU A 26 -22.49 1.05 -14.00
N GLY A 27 -22.40 -0.26 -13.76
CA GLY A 27 -22.83 -0.89 -12.52
C GLY A 27 -22.00 -0.45 -11.32
N LEU A 28 -20.68 -0.41 -11.47
CA LEU A 28 -19.76 0.06 -10.43
C LEU A 28 -19.99 1.54 -10.11
N ASN A 29 -20.19 2.37 -11.11
CA ASN A 29 -20.50 3.79 -10.91
C ASN A 29 -21.82 4.00 -10.15
N ARG A 30 -22.82 3.18 -10.41
CA ARG A 30 -24.09 3.21 -9.65
C ARG A 30 -23.87 2.83 -8.19
N LEU A 31 -23.07 1.81 -7.91
CA LEU A 31 -22.76 1.39 -6.54
C LEU A 31 -21.96 2.48 -5.78
N VAL A 32 -21.06 3.16 -6.44
CA VAL A 32 -20.33 4.29 -5.86
C VAL A 32 -21.27 5.45 -5.56
N LYS A 33 -22.16 5.81 -6.48
CA LYS A 33 -23.14 6.88 -6.28
C LYS A 33 -24.13 6.55 -5.15
N ALA A 34 -24.48 5.29 -4.99
CA ALA A 34 -25.36 4.82 -3.91
C ALA A 34 -24.65 4.71 -2.55
N GLY A 35 -23.33 4.98 -2.48
CA GLY A 35 -22.54 4.88 -1.25
C GLY A 35 -22.24 3.45 -0.80
N LEU A 36 -22.46 2.45 -1.65
CA LEU A 36 -22.20 1.04 -1.34
C LEU A 36 -20.76 0.62 -1.60
N LEU A 37 -20.06 1.30 -2.50
CA LEU A 37 -18.64 1.16 -2.77
C LEU A 37 -17.96 2.53 -2.75
N VAL A 38 -16.70 2.54 -2.36
CA VAL A 38 -15.79 3.68 -2.49
C VAL A 38 -14.79 3.39 -3.61
N ARG A 39 -14.67 4.29 -4.57
CA ARG A 39 -13.58 4.23 -5.54
C ARG A 39 -12.33 4.82 -4.91
N ALA A 40 -11.40 3.96 -4.51
CA ALA A 40 -10.15 4.40 -3.89
C ALA A 40 -9.25 5.15 -4.89
N CYS A 41 -9.08 4.58 -6.06
CA CYS A 41 -8.39 5.16 -7.20
C CYS A 41 -8.81 4.41 -8.47
N ARG A 42 -8.18 4.72 -9.60
CA ARG A 42 -8.55 4.08 -10.88
C ARG A 42 -8.46 2.56 -10.80
N GLY A 43 -9.59 1.91 -10.99
CA GLY A 43 -9.71 0.45 -11.04
C GLY A 43 -9.68 -0.26 -9.68
N ILE A 44 -9.67 0.47 -8.56
CA ILE A 44 -9.70 -0.10 -7.21
C ILE A 44 -10.92 0.42 -6.45
N TYR A 45 -11.67 -0.51 -5.87
CA TYR A 45 -12.91 -0.27 -5.14
C TYR A 45 -12.83 -0.86 -3.74
N VAL A 46 -13.45 -0.20 -2.78
CA VAL A 46 -13.47 -0.60 -1.37
C VAL A 46 -14.92 -0.72 -0.90
N ASN A 47 -15.22 -1.83 -0.23
CA ASN A 47 -16.44 -1.98 0.55
C ASN A 47 -16.14 -1.62 2.02
N ASP A 48 -16.46 -0.39 2.41
CA ASP A 48 -16.23 0.10 3.76
C ASP A 48 -17.13 -0.57 4.82
N PHE A 49 -18.19 -1.26 4.39
CA PHE A 49 -19.09 -2.00 5.27
C PHE A 49 -18.66 -3.45 5.48
N ALA A 50 -17.61 -3.92 4.83
CA ALA A 50 -17.13 -5.28 4.99
C ALA A 50 -16.62 -5.51 6.41
N GLN A 51 -16.93 -6.67 6.99
CA GLN A 51 -16.44 -7.06 8.32
C GLN A 51 -14.90 -7.18 8.38
N SER A 52 -14.28 -7.41 7.23
CA SER A 52 -12.83 -7.50 7.08
C SER A 52 -12.13 -6.15 6.97
N ARG A 53 -12.89 -5.04 6.97
CA ARG A 53 -12.32 -3.71 6.92
C ARG A 53 -11.65 -3.39 8.25
N ASP A 54 -10.37 -3.08 8.19
CA ASP A 54 -9.53 -2.73 9.34
C ASP A 54 -8.76 -1.41 9.09
N SER A 55 -7.86 -1.07 9.98
CA SER A 55 -7.00 0.12 9.86
C SER A 55 -5.98 0.03 8.72
N TYR A 56 -5.79 -1.13 8.12
CA TYR A 56 -4.85 -1.37 7.02
C TYR A 56 -5.48 -1.29 5.62
N VAL A 57 -6.62 -0.64 5.48
CA VAL A 57 -7.30 -0.47 4.18
C VAL A 57 -6.35 0.10 3.12
N ILE A 58 -5.56 1.12 3.46
CA ILE A 58 -4.60 1.72 2.53
C ILE A 58 -3.55 0.71 2.03
N GLU A 59 -3.11 -0.21 2.88
CA GLU A 59 -2.17 -1.27 2.50
C GLU A 59 -2.83 -2.32 1.60
N HIS A 60 -4.09 -2.65 1.84
CA HIS A 60 -4.86 -3.51 0.92
C HIS A 60 -4.99 -2.89 -0.46
N VAL A 61 -5.22 -1.57 -0.54
CA VAL A 61 -5.26 -0.84 -1.80
C VAL A 61 -3.90 -0.89 -2.50
N ALA A 62 -2.81 -0.66 -1.77
CA ALA A 62 -1.45 -0.75 -2.32
C ALA A 62 -1.15 -2.14 -2.87
N LYS A 63 -1.50 -3.18 -2.14
CA LYS A 63 -1.34 -4.57 -2.57
C LYS A 63 -2.11 -4.88 -3.85
N ALA A 64 -3.34 -4.37 -3.97
CA ALA A 64 -4.16 -4.53 -5.18
C ALA A 64 -3.57 -3.79 -6.38
N LEU A 65 -2.98 -2.61 -6.18
CA LEU A 65 -2.36 -1.78 -7.23
C LEU A 65 -1.11 -2.41 -7.84
N ARG A 66 -0.40 -3.24 -7.10
CA ARG A 66 0.87 -3.88 -7.52
C ARG A 66 0.80 -5.39 -7.33
N ARG A 67 -0.34 -5.98 -7.65
CA ARG A 67 -0.52 -7.43 -7.60
C ARG A 67 0.49 -8.12 -8.52
N GLY A 68 1.08 -9.22 -8.03
CA GLY A 68 2.10 -9.97 -8.75
C GLY A 68 3.53 -9.45 -8.56
N GLU A 69 3.69 -8.35 -7.85
CA GLU A 69 4.98 -7.77 -7.51
C GLU A 69 5.32 -8.00 -6.04
N TYR A 70 6.60 -7.90 -5.69
CA TYR A 70 7.02 -7.83 -4.30
C TYR A 70 6.84 -6.40 -3.81
N ASN A 71 6.02 -6.23 -2.78
CA ASN A 71 5.69 -4.94 -2.19
C ASN A 71 5.91 -5.00 -0.68
N TYR A 72 6.57 -4.03 -0.12
CA TYR A 72 6.77 -3.94 1.33
C TYR A 72 6.79 -2.50 1.81
N VAL A 73 6.26 -2.27 3.00
CA VAL A 73 6.30 -0.95 3.65
C VAL A 73 7.73 -0.65 4.06
N SER A 74 8.23 0.48 3.64
CA SER A 74 9.60 0.93 3.91
C SER A 74 9.65 2.46 3.99
N LEU A 75 10.85 2.99 4.06
CA LEU A 75 11.09 4.43 4.08
C LEU A 75 10.41 5.08 5.30
N GLU A 76 9.86 6.27 5.11
CA GLU A 76 9.33 7.08 6.21
C GLU A 76 8.21 6.39 6.99
N SER A 77 7.32 5.65 6.31
CA SER A 77 6.19 5.01 6.97
C SER A 77 6.63 4.01 8.04
N ILE A 78 7.56 3.12 7.70
CA ILE A 78 7.99 2.11 8.69
C ILE A 78 9.01 2.70 9.69
N LEU A 79 9.84 3.63 9.27
CA LEU A 79 10.79 4.29 10.17
C LEU A 79 10.08 5.11 11.25
N SER A 80 8.92 5.69 10.94
CA SER A 80 8.06 6.32 11.93
C SER A 80 7.50 5.32 12.93
N GLU A 81 7.03 4.17 12.46
CA GLU A 81 6.52 3.11 13.35
C GLU A 81 7.62 2.58 14.27
N TYR A 82 8.88 2.55 13.81
CA TYR A 82 10.05 2.20 14.64
C TYR A 82 10.52 3.34 15.57
N GLY A 83 9.93 4.52 15.45
CA GLY A 83 10.33 5.68 16.25
C GLY A 83 11.61 6.37 15.80
N VAL A 84 12.17 5.99 14.64
CA VAL A 84 13.39 6.56 14.06
C VAL A 84 13.16 7.97 13.50
N ILE A 85 11.95 8.20 13.00
CA ILE A 85 11.53 9.47 12.42
C ILE A 85 10.30 9.97 13.17
N SER A 86 10.33 11.21 13.66
CA SER A 86 9.25 11.79 14.46
C SER A 86 8.27 12.66 13.65
N GLN A 87 8.62 13.06 12.44
CA GLN A 87 7.83 13.97 11.60
C GLN A 87 7.48 13.30 10.29
N ILE A 88 6.25 12.79 10.19
CA ILE A 88 5.71 12.29 8.93
C ILE A 88 4.35 12.89 8.64
N PRO A 89 4.04 13.16 7.36
CA PRO A 89 2.66 13.35 6.93
C PRO A 89 1.84 12.11 7.31
N LEU A 90 0.84 12.28 8.18
CA LEU A 90 0.04 11.20 8.77
C LEU A 90 -0.70 10.36 7.73
N ASP A 91 -0.85 10.86 6.51
CA ASP A 91 -1.73 10.30 5.48
C ASP A 91 -0.93 9.69 4.31
N ARG A 92 0.35 9.40 4.48
CA ARG A 92 1.18 8.84 3.41
C ARG A 92 1.69 7.45 3.77
N LEU A 93 1.47 6.51 2.86
CA LEU A 93 2.06 5.18 2.90
C LEU A 93 3.19 5.08 1.87
N THR A 94 4.40 4.81 2.32
CA THR A 94 5.57 4.61 1.46
C THR A 94 5.86 3.12 1.31
N VAL A 95 5.86 2.65 0.07
CA VAL A 95 5.99 1.25 -0.30
C VAL A 95 7.11 1.07 -1.31
N MET A 96 8.01 0.14 -1.04
CA MET A 96 8.96 -0.34 -2.04
C MET A 96 8.31 -1.44 -2.87
N THR A 97 8.54 -1.44 -4.17
CA THR A 97 7.96 -2.40 -5.10
C THR A 97 8.94 -2.82 -6.19
N THR A 98 8.87 -4.07 -6.61
CA THR A 98 9.55 -4.54 -7.84
C THR A 98 8.82 -4.07 -9.10
N GLY A 99 7.58 -3.62 -8.96
CA GLY A 99 6.80 -3.00 -10.02
C GLY A 99 7.19 -1.54 -10.27
N ARG A 100 6.39 -0.85 -11.07
CA ARG A 100 6.65 0.55 -11.41
C ARG A 100 6.40 1.48 -10.23
N LYS A 101 7.18 2.55 -10.15
CA LYS A 101 6.96 3.67 -9.25
C LYS A 101 5.67 4.44 -9.59
N GLY A 102 5.14 5.15 -8.64
CA GLY A 102 3.98 6.01 -8.82
C GLY A 102 3.40 6.48 -7.51
N THR A 103 2.61 7.54 -7.59
CA THR A 103 1.90 8.12 -6.45
C THR A 103 0.41 8.10 -6.72
N TYR A 104 -0.37 7.65 -5.75
CA TYR A 104 -1.82 7.51 -5.85
C TYR A 104 -2.51 8.26 -4.71
N GLN A 105 -3.42 9.16 -5.09
CA GLN A 105 -4.31 9.82 -4.13
C GLN A 105 -5.51 8.91 -3.88
N THR A 106 -5.81 8.63 -2.61
CA THR A 106 -6.99 7.84 -2.22
C THR A 106 -7.72 8.53 -1.08
N PRO A 107 -9.01 8.21 -0.84
CA PRO A 107 -9.73 8.69 0.35
C PRO A 107 -9.13 8.21 1.68
N TYR A 108 -8.26 7.22 1.64
CA TYR A 108 -7.58 6.63 2.81
C TYR A 108 -6.16 7.16 3.02
N GLY A 109 -5.69 8.04 2.15
CA GLY A 109 -4.37 8.63 2.17
C GLY A 109 -3.63 8.47 0.85
N VAL A 110 -2.41 8.97 0.81
CA VAL A 110 -1.53 8.93 -0.36
C VAL A 110 -0.68 7.66 -0.31
N ILE A 111 -0.64 6.92 -1.39
CA ILE A 111 0.25 5.77 -1.57
C ILE A 111 1.38 6.17 -2.50
N GLU A 112 2.61 6.02 -2.05
CA GLU A 112 3.80 6.30 -2.85
C GLU A 112 4.59 5.01 -3.04
N PHE A 113 4.71 4.58 -4.29
CA PHE A 113 5.55 3.45 -4.69
C PHE A 113 6.91 3.91 -5.17
N THR A 114 7.94 3.33 -4.60
CA THR A 114 9.33 3.49 -5.06
C THR A 114 9.80 2.17 -5.63
N HIS A 115 10.35 2.20 -6.84
CA HIS A 115 10.86 1.00 -7.51
C HIS A 115 12.19 0.54 -6.88
N THR A 116 12.31 -0.75 -6.66
CA THR A 116 13.56 -1.40 -6.25
C THR A 116 14.05 -2.37 -7.32
N LYS A 117 15.36 -2.39 -7.55
CA LYS A 117 16.05 -3.36 -8.43
C LYS A 117 16.70 -4.50 -7.65
N ARG A 118 16.45 -4.60 -6.35
CA ARG A 118 17.03 -5.67 -5.54
C ARG A 118 16.52 -7.03 -6.00
N SER A 119 17.37 -8.03 -5.85
CA SER A 119 16.98 -9.42 -6.07
C SER A 119 15.88 -9.84 -5.10
N VAL A 120 15.10 -10.84 -5.47
CA VAL A 120 14.05 -11.41 -4.62
C VAL A 120 14.64 -11.89 -3.30
N ASP A 121 15.80 -12.55 -3.33
CA ASP A 121 16.48 -13.05 -2.12
C ASP A 121 16.86 -11.90 -1.17
N ASP A 122 17.41 -10.81 -1.70
CA ASP A 122 17.73 -9.62 -0.91
C ASP A 122 16.49 -9.00 -0.28
N ILE A 123 15.38 -8.94 -1.02
CA ILE A 123 14.10 -8.44 -0.52
C ILE A 123 13.61 -9.33 0.61
N LEU A 124 13.52 -10.64 0.40
CA LEU A 124 12.99 -11.59 1.38
C LEU A 124 13.82 -11.61 2.68
N ASN A 125 15.14 -11.40 2.58
CA ASN A 125 16.02 -11.29 3.75
C ASN A 125 15.91 -9.95 4.50
N SER A 126 15.25 -8.97 3.90
CA SER A 126 15.16 -7.59 4.42
C SER A 126 13.79 -7.25 5.01
N ILE A 127 12.81 -8.12 4.85
CA ILE A 127 11.42 -7.88 5.23
C ILE A 127 10.92 -8.94 6.21
N LYS A 128 9.84 -8.59 6.92
CA LYS A 128 9.16 -9.52 7.85
C LYS A 128 7.65 -9.40 7.73
N ASP A 129 6.97 -10.49 8.02
CA ASP A 129 5.52 -10.52 8.18
C ASP A 129 5.12 -10.01 9.56
N ILE A 130 4.06 -9.23 9.60
CA ILE A 130 3.39 -8.86 10.85
C ILE A 130 1.99 -9.45 10.81
N ALA A 131 1.61 -10.18 11.86
CA ALA A 131 0.30 -10.82 11.95
C ALA A 131 -0.84 -9.82 11.76
N GLY A 132 -1.79 -10.15 10.87
CA GLY A 132 -2.94 -9.31 10.56
C GLY A 132 -2.65 -8.13 9.62
N ARG A 133 -1.42 -7.93 9.20
CA ARG A 133 -1.03 -6.85 8.28
C ARG A 133 -0.94 -7.36 6.83
N PRO A 134 -1.56 -6.67 5.85
CA PRO A 134 -1.60 -7.15 4.46
C PRO A 134 -0.26 -7.07 3.73
N LEU A 135 0.58 -6.07 4.05
CA LEU A 135 1.92 -5.94 3.49
C LEU A 135 3.00 -6.34 4.49
N ARG A 136 4.05 -6.95 3.99
CA ARG A 136 5.28 -7.12 4.73
C ARG A 136 5.94 -5.78 4.98
N VAL A 137 6.78 -5.70 5.98
CA VAL A 137 7.49 -4.49 6.36
C VAL A 137 8.99 -4.70 6.33
N ALA A 138 9.73 -3.66 5.93
CA ALA A 138 11.18 -3.67 5.99
C ALA A 138 11.66 -3.74 7.46
N SER A 139 12.77 -4.41 7.70
CA SER A 139 13.50 -4.26 8.96
C SER A 139 13.99 -2.82 9.12
N LYS A 140 14.28 -2.39 10.35
CA LYS A 140 14.82 -1.04 10.63
C LYS A 140 16.03 -0.73 9.76
N GLN A 141 17.00 -1.65 9.70
CA GLN A 141 18.21 -1.49 8.91
C GLN A 141 17.94 -1.40 7.40
N ALA A 142 17.02 -2.23 6.90
CA ALA A 142 16.63 -2.20 5.50
C ALA A 142 15.92 -0.89 5.14
N ALA A 143 15.05 -0.40 5.99
CA ALA A 143 14.32 0.86 5.77
C ALA A 143 15.28 2.07 5.78
N ILE A 144 16.25 2.11 6.67
CA ILE A 144 17.31 3.14 6.70
C ILE A 144 18.14 3.10 5.42
N ARG A 145 18.54 1.90 5.00
CA ARG A 145 19.26 1.70 3.75
C ARG A 145 18.47 2.18 2.53
N ASP A 146 17.18 1.85 2.49
CA ASP A 146 16.29 2.27 1.40
C ASP A 146 16.13 3.79 1.38
N LEU A 147 15.98 4.43 2.55
CA LEU A 147 15.87 5.88 2.66
C LEU A 147 17.15 6.60 2.18
N ARG A 148 18.31 6.11 2.59
CA ARG A 148 19.60 6.65 2.13
C ARG A 148 19.77 6.54 0.63
N ARG A 149 19.30 5.45 0.03
CA ARG A 149 19.35 5.25 -1.42
C ARG A 149 18.43 6.19 -2.18
N VAL A 150 17.24 6.45 -1.65
CA VAL A 150 16.29 7.41 -2.23
C VAL A 150 16.80 8.84 -2.09
N GLY A 151 17.59 9.12 -1.05
CA GLY A 151 18.29 10.39 -0.87
C GLY A 151 17.43 11.53 -0.37
N ARG A 152 16.28 11.24 0.22
CA ARG A 152 15.39 12.25 0.82
C ARG A 152 15.27 12.04 2.32
N ASN A 153 15.03 13.12 3.06
CA ASN A 153 14.79 13.08 4.51
C ASN A 153 15.91 12.41 5.33
N ILE A 154 17.12 12.31 4.78
CA ILE A 154 18.28 11.71 5.47
C ILE A 154 18.63 12.45 6.76
N ASN A 155 18.38 13.75 6.77
CA ASN A 155 18.56 14.60 7.96
C ASN A 155 17.71 14.15 9.16
N LEU A 156 16.60 13.45 8.93
CA LEU A 156 15.76 12.90 9.99
C LEU A 156 16.40 11.67 10.67
N LEU A 157 17.36 11.01 10.02
CA LEU A 157 18.11 9.89 10.57
C LEU A 157 19.26 10.29 11.49
N GLN A 158 19.73 11.52 11.39
CA GLN A 158 20.93 12.01 12.11
C GLN A 158 20.69 12.32 13.60
N GLN A 159 19.45 12.23 14.06
CA GLN A 159 19.10 12.50 15.47
C GLN A 159 19.34 11.32 16.41
N GLU A 160 19.63 10.12 15.91
CA GLU A 160 19.88 8.95 16.75
C GLU A 160 21.37 8.70 17.06
N ASP A 161 22.29 9.23 16.25
CA ASP A 161 23.74 8.99 16.44
C ASP A 161 24.38 9.96 17.47
N ASP A 162 23.63 10.94 17.95
CA ASP A 162 24.14 11.95 18.93
C ASP A 162 23.73 11.65 20.38
N ASP A 163 22.99 10.57 20.67
CA ASP A 163 22.50 10.20 22.00
C ASP A 163 23.12 8.89 22.56
N GLU A 164 24.31 8.45 22.08
CA GLU A 164 25.12 7.40 22.72
C GLU A 164 26.39 7.97 23.35
#